data_58ed6f69374373516ff9754bef9d06be
#
_entry.id   58ed6f69374373516ff9754bef9d06be
#
_cell.length_a   1.000
_cell.length_b   1.000
_cell.length_c   1.000
_cell.angle_alpha   90.00
_cell.angle_beta   90.00
_cell.angle_gamma   90.00
#
_symmetry.space_group_name_H-M   'P 1'
#
loop_
_entity.id
_entity.type
_entity.pdbx_description
1 polymer ?
#
loop_
_entity_poly.entity_id
_entity_poly.type
_entity_poly.pdbx_seq_one_letter_code
_entity_poly.pdbx_strand_id
1 'polypeptide(L)'
;MFLGLLNQEEKFAFLGIAHHLAWSNNDFSDAQKEVIATYCLEMQVDDIVYDKSEFNLKSTLATFKDKTHQKIVLLETMALAMADNIISLVALHEGEKEVLKTMMQEFGLSDELATVYADWTKAMLILADQGKHLINL
;
A
#
# COMPACT_ATOMS: atom_id res chain seq x y z
N MET A 1 9.55 2.19 1.91
CA MET A 1 10.53 2.40 2.99
C MET A 1 11.00 1.08 3.60
N PHE A 2 10.10 0.13 3.83
CA PHE A 2 10.44 -1.14 4.47
C PHE A 2 10.36 -2.37 3.56
N LEU A 3 10.04 -2.15 2.28
CA LEU A 3 9.78 -3.23 1.33
C LEU A 3 11.01 -4.09 1.01
N GLY A 4 12.21 -3.55 1.21
CA GLY A 4 13.43 -4.31 1.03
C GLY A 4 13.60 -5.51 1.97
N LEU A 5 12.81 -5.55 3.05
CA LEU A 5 12.81 -6.66 4.01
C LEU A 5 12.01 -7.87 3.51
N LEU A 6 11.17 -7.69 2.49
CA LEU A 6 10.36 -8.78 1.92
C LEU A 6 11.24 -9.69 1.08
N ASN A 7 10.88 -10.98 1.04
CA ASN A 7 11.52 -11.91 0.12
C ASN A 7 10.97 -11.73 -1.31
N GLN A 8 11.55 -12.43 -2.29
CA GLN A 8 11.20 -12.24 -3.70
C GLN A 8 9.73 -12.55 -4.00
N GLU A 9 9.21 -13.64 -3.44
CA GLU A 9 7.80 -14.02 -3.62
C GLU A 9 6.86 -12.97 -3.02
N GLU A 10 7.21 -12.48 -1.84
CA GLU A 10 6.44 -11.45 -1.13
C GLU A 10 6.45 -10.12 -1.87
N LYS A 11 7.56 -9.76 -2.51
CA LYS A 11 7.66 -8.54 -3.31
C LYS A 11 6.66 -8.53 -4.46
N PHE A 12 6.58 -9.62 -5.20
CA PHE A 12 5.63 -9.75 -6.29
C PHE A 12 4.18 -9.82 -5.79
N ALA A 13 3.95 -10.51 -4.69
CA ALA A 13 2.62 -10.55 -4.05
C ALA A 13 2.18 -9.15 -3.62
N PHE A 14 3.09 -8.37 -3.03
CA PHE A 14 2.82 -6.99 -2.65
C PHE A 14 2.45 -6.13 -3.86
N LEU A 15 3.17 -6.24 -4.97
CA LEU A 15 2.85 -5.49 -6.18
C LEU A 15 1.44 -5.83 -6.69
N GLY A 16 1.03 -7.09 -6.62
CA GLY A 16 -0.34 -7.50 -6.95
C GLY A 16 -1.37 -6.81 -6.07
N ILE A 17 -1.13 -6.73 -4.77
CA ILE A 17 -2.00 -6.04 -3.82
C ILE A 17 -2.05 -4.54 -4.13
N ALA A 18 -0.89 -3.94 -4.42
CA ALA A 18 -0.80 -2.51 -4.72
C ALA A 18 -1.62 -2.15 -5.97
N HIS A 19 -1.48 -2.91 -7.05
CA HIS A 19 -2.29 -2.71 -8.25
C HIS A 19 -3.77 -2.94 -7.99
N HIS A 20 -4.09 -3.98 -7.22
CA HIS A 20 -5.49 -4.28 -6.88
C HIS A 20 -6.14 -3.12 -6.12
N LEU A 21 -5.43 -2.56 -5.13
CA LEU A 21 -5.92 -1.40 -4.40
C LEU A 21 -6.11 -0.20 -5.34
N ALA A 22 -5.12 0.08 -6.19
CA ALA A 22 -5.16 1.23 -7.09
C ALA A 22 -6.33 1.15 -8.07
N TRP A 23 -6.71 -0.05 -8.51
CA TRP A 23 -7.83 -0.26 -9.43
C TRP A 23 -9.18 -0.45 -8.72
N SER A 24 -9.21 -0.51 -7.40
CA SER A 24 -10.43 -0.86 -6.65
C SER A 24 -11.57 0.16 -6.80
N ASN A 25 -11.26 1.39 -7.19
CA ASN A 25 -12.25 2.45 -7.45
C ASN A 25 -12.34 2.82 -8.93
N ASN A 26 -11.77 2.02 -9.83
CA ASN A 26 -11.70 2.24 -11.27
C ASN A 26 -10.96 3.53 -11.68
N ASP A 27 -10.14 4.09 -10.78
CA ASP A 27 -9.36 5.30 -11.03
C ASP A 27 -7.93 5.09 -10.54
N PHE A 28 -7.08 4.59 -11.45
CA PHE A 28 -5.66 4.43 -11.17
C PHE A 28 -4.95 5.75 -11.40
N SER A 29 -4.82 6.56 -10.35
CA SER A 29 -4.30 7.93 -10.43
C SER A 29 -2.81 7.98 -10.77
N ASP A 30 -2.36 9.13 -11.30
CA ASP A 30 -0.94 9.35 -11.57
C ASP A 30 -0.10 9.32 -10.29
N ALA A 31 -0.63 9.84 -9.17
CA ALA A 31 0.06 9.76 -7.89
C ALA A 31 0.29 8.32 -7.45
N GLN A 32 -0.71 7.45 -7.61
CA GLN A 32 -0.59 6.02 -7.30
C GLN A 32 0.40 5.33 -8.23
N LYS A 33 0.41 5.68 -9.52
CA LYS A 33 1.40 5.14 -10.47
C LYS A 33 2.82 5.48 -10.06
N GLU A 34 3.07 6.71 -9.61
CA GLU A 34 4.38 7.12 -9.11
C GLU A 34 4.79 6.34 -7.86
N VAL A 35 3.87 6.14 -6.93
CA VAL A 35 4.14 5.37 -5.71
C VAL A 35 4.52 3.94 -6.05
N ILE A 36 3.78 3.28 -6.94
CA ILE A 36 4.09 1.90 -7.35
C ILE A 36 5.44 1.84 -8.05
N ALA A 37 5.76 2.79 -8.93
CA ALA A 37 7.07 2.85 -9.58
C ALA A 37 8.19 3.00 -8.54
N THR A 38 8.00 3.81 -7.51
CA THR A 38 8.94 3.95 -6.41
C THR A 38 9.10 2.65 -5.63
N TYR A 39 8.03 1.92 -5.41
CA TYR A 39 8.10 0.61 -4.77
C TYR A 39 8.93 -0.39 -5.57
N CYS A 40 8.77 -0.41 -6.89
CA CYS A 40 9.59 -1.26 -7.76
C CYS A 40 11.07 -0.91 -7.67
N LEU A 41 11.40 0.37 -7.66
CA LEU A 41 12.79 0.83 -7.47
C LEU A 41 13.35 0.41 -6.12
N GLU A 42 12.59 0.61 -5.04
CA GLU A 42 13.01 0.24 -3.69
C GLU A 42 13.27 -1.26 -3.59
N MET A 43 12.39 -2.08 -4.14
CA MET A 43 12.51 -3.54 -4.10
C MET A 43 13.48 -4.10 -5.12
N GLN A 44 13.95 -3.28 -6.07
CA GLN A 44 14.83 -3.69 -7.17
C GLN A 44 14.21 -4.82 -8.01
N VAL A 45 12.94 -4.67 -8.35
CA VAL A 45 12.19 -5.60 -9.21
C VAL A 45 11.48 -4.83 -10.30
N ASP A 46 11.18 -5.52 -11.41
CA ASP A 46 10.29 -5.00 -12.43
C ASP A 46 8.84 -5.09 -11.94
N ASP A 47 7.99 -4.19 -12.44
CA ASP A 47 6.58 -4.24 -12.13
C ASP A 47 5.94 -5.49 -12.75
N ILE A 48 4.79 -5.88 -12.19
CA ILE A 48 4.00 -7.01 -12.69
C ILE A 48 2.94 -6.54 -13.68
N VAL A 49 2.40 -7.48 -14.44
CA VAL A 49 1.17 -7.28 -15.21
C VAL A 49 0.00 -7.70 -14.33
N TYR A 50 -0.84 -6.73 -13.97
CA TYR A 50 -2.01 -7.00 -13.14
C TYR A 50 -3.22 -7.36 -14.00
N ASP A 51 -3.82 -8.53 -13.72
CA ASP A 51 -5.05 -8.98 -14.36
C ASP A 51 -6.14 -9.14 -13.29
N LYS A 52 -7.10 -8.22 -13.30
CA LYS A 52 -8.20 -8.20 -12.34
C LYS A 52 -9.01 -9.50 -12.35
N SER A 53 -9.15 -10.15 -13.52
CA SER A 53 -9.95 -11.37 -13.65
C SER A 53 -9.28 -12.59 -12.99
N GLU A 54 -7.96 -12.58 -12.84
CA GLU A 54 -7.19 -13.70 -12.27
C GLU A 54 -6.71 -13.44 -10.84
N PHE A 55 -6.65 -12.17 -10.43
CA PHE A 55 -6.12 -11.81 -9.12
C PHE A 55 -7.11 -12.22 -8.01
N ASN A 56 -6.59 -12.85 -6.96
CA ASN A 56 -7.35 -13.19 -5.75
C ASN A 56 -6.64 -12.59 -4.54
N LEU A 57 -7.29 -11.64 -3.87
CA LEU A 57 -6.68 -10.92 -2.75
C LEU A 57 -6.35 -11.86 -1.58
N LYS A 58 -7.30 -12.71 -1.16
CA LYS A 58 -7.09 -13.57 0.00
C LYS A 58 -5.96 -14.57 -0.20
N SER A 59 -5.88 -15.19 -1.38
CA SER A 59 -4.79 -16.12 -1.67
C SER A 59 -3.44 -15.41 -1.76
N THR A 60 -3.41 -14.19 -2.27
CA THR A 60 -2.20 -13.38 -2.32
C THR A 60 -1.73 -12.99 -0.92
N LEU A 61 -2.66 -12.60 -0.04
CA LEU A 61 -2.36 -12.28 1.36
C LEU A 61 -1.78 -13.48 2.10
N ALA A 62 -2.19 -14.68 1.74
CA ALA A 62 -1.68 -15.93 2.35
C ALA A 62 -0.18 -16.15 2.10
N THR A 63 0.43 -15.45 1.14
CA THR A 63 1.87 -15.48 0.90
C THR A 63 2.66 -14.96 2.10
N PHE A 64 2.07 -14.01 2.85
CA PHE A 64 2.74 -13.36 3.98
C PHE A 64 2.45 -14.13 5.27
N LYS A 65 3.43 -14.89 5.75
CA LYS A 65 3.31 -15.73 6.96
C LYS A 65 3.97 -15.11 8.18
N ASP A 66 4.95 -14.25 7.98
CA ASP A 66 5.64 -13.52 9.04
C ASP A 66 4.81 -12.30 9.46
N LYS A 67 4.53 -12.16 10.76
CA LYS A 67 3.70 -11.07 11.27
C LYS A 67 4.30 -9.69 10.99
N THR A 68 5.61 -9.56 11.06
CA THR A 68 6.30 -8.31 10.73
C THR A 68 6.12 -7.96 9.25
N HIS A 69 6.22 -8.94 8.36
CA HIS A 69 6.02 -8.72 6.92
C HIS A 69 4.57 -8.35 6.61
N GLN A 70 3.60 -8.96 7.28
CA GLN A 70 2.19 -8.58 7.16
C GLN A 70 1.97 -7.11 7.53
N LYS A 71 2.62 -6.64 8.59
CA LYS A 71 2.53 -5.25 9.03
C LYS A 71 3.20 -4.29 8.04
N ILE A 72 4.34 -4.67 7.47
CA ILE A 72 5.00 -3.90 6.41
C ILE A 72 4.06 -3.72 5.22
N VAL A 73 3.45 -4.80 4.76
CA VAL A 73 2.55 -4.79 3.61
C VAL A 73 1.33 -3.90 3.88
N LEU A 74 0.74 -4.01 5.07
CA LEU A 74 -0.39 -3.15 5.45
C LEU A 74 0.03 -1.68 5.47
N LEU A 75 1.16 -1.36 6.09
CA LEU A 75 1.64 0.03 6.22
C LEU A 75 1.90 0.65 4.84
N GLU A 76 2.59 -0.06 3.96
CA GLU A 76 2.91 0.44 2.62
C GLU A 76 1.67 0.53 1.72
N THR A 77 0.73 -0.41 1.85
CA THR A 77 -0.54 -0.35 1.11
C THR A 77 -1.37 0.84 1.57
N MET A 78 -1.34 1.15 2.86
CA MET A 78 -2.02 2.32 3.41
C MET A 78 -1.42 3.62 2.86
N ALA A 79 -0.10 3.69 2.74
CA ALA A 79 0.59 4.83 2.13
C ALA A 79 0.16 5.03 0.67
N LEU A 80 0.01 3.95 -0.07
CA LEU A 80 -0.50 4.01 -1.44
C LEU A 80 -1.94 4.53 -1.48
N ALA A 81 -2.80 4.02 -0.61
CA ALA A 81 -4.19 4.44 -0.54
C ALA A 81 -4.34 5.93 -0.21
N MET A 82 -3.46 6.45 0.64
CA MET A 82 -3.49 7.84 1.07
C MET A 82 -2.70 8.80 0.15
N ALA A 83 -2.07 8.30 -0.90
CA ALA A 83 -1.22 9.10 -1.79
C ALA A 83 -1.96 10.27 -2.45
N ASP A 84 -3.23 10.09 -2.80
CA ASP A 84 -4.06 11.11 -3.43
C ASP A 84 -4.72 12.04 -2.42
N ASN A 85 -4.94 11.57 -1.19
CA ASN A 85 -5.68 12.31 -0.20
C ASN A 85 -5.12 12.03 1.20
N ILE A 86 -4.22 12.91 1.64
CA ILE A 86 -3.47 12.78 2.90
C ILE A 86 -4.32 13.30 4.09
N ILE A 87 -5.63 13.19 4.06
CA ILE A 87 -6.48 13.76 5.12
C ILE A 87 -6.80 12.72 6.19
N SER A 88 -7.40 11.61 5.81
CA SER A 88 -7.77 10.56 6.76
C SER A 88 -8.22 9.29 6.03
N LEU A 89 -8.28 8.16 6.76
CA LEU A 89 -8.84 6.91 6.25
C LEU A 89 -10.31 7.07 5.83
N VAL A 90 -11.06 7.95 6.50
CA VAL A 90 -12.48 8.18 6.20
C VAL A 90 -12.66 8.78 4.79
N ALA A 91 -11.67 9.51 4.29
CA ALA A 91 -11.72 10.15 2.98
C ALA A 91 -11.36 9.19 1.83
N LEU A 92 -10.94 7.96 2.11
CA LEU A 92 -10.64 6.97 1.08
C LEU A 92 -11.91 6.52 0.36
N HIS A 93 -11.74 6.06 -0.90
CA HIS A 93 -12.82 5.43 -1.65
C HIS A 93 -13.24 4.12 -0.99
N GLU A 94 -14.51 3.75 -1.15
CA GLU A 94 -15.05 2.53 -0.55
C GLU A 94 -14.30 1.27 -0.99
N GLY A 95 -13.88 1.20 -2.26
CA GLY A 95 -13.09 0.07 -2.75
C GLY A 95 -11.75 -0.05 -2.04
N GLU A 96 -11.07 1.06 -1.81
CA GLU A 96 -9.80 1.07 -1.08
C GLU A 96 -9.98 0.68 0.38
N LYS A 97 -11.03 1.17 1.04
CA LYS A 97 -11.37 0.78 2.41
C LYS A 97 -11.62 -0.72 2.53
N GLU A 98 -12.32 -1.31 1.56
CA GLU A 98 -12.61 -2.76 1.56
C GLU A 98 -11.33 -3.58 1.42
N VAL A 99 -10.39 -3.15 0.59
CA VAL A 99 -9.10 -3.84 0.45
C VAL A 99 -8.34 -3.81 1.78
N LEU A 100 -8.22 -2.64 2.41
CA LEU A 100 -7.53 -2.49 3.70
C LEU A 100 -8.21 -3.31 4.80
N LYS A 101 -9.55 -3.29 4.83
CA LYS A 101 -10.33 -4.07 5.80
C LYS A 101 -10.08 -5.57 5.64
N THR A 102 -10.07 -6.06 4.40
CA THR A 102 -9.80 -7.49 4.13
C THR A 102 -8.39 -7.85 4.57
N MET A 103 -7.40 -6.99 4.30
CA MET A 103 -6.03 -7.21 4.74
C MET A 103 -5.93 -7.32 6.25
N MET A 104 -6.58 -6.43 6.98
CA MET A 104 -6.59 -6.46 8.44
C MET A 104 -7.23 -7.72 8.99
N GLN A 105 -8.36 -8.15 8.39
CA GLN A 105 -9.06 -9.37 8.79
C GLN A 105 -8.19 -10.61 8.54
N GLU A 106 -7.62 -10.74 7.35
CA GLU A 106 -6.79 -11.90 6.99
C GLU A 106 -5.49 -11.94 7.81
N PHE A 107 -4.92 -10.79 8.15
CA PHE A 107 -3.72 -10.73 8.98
C PHE A 107 -4.01 -10.76 10.49
N GLY A 108 -5.29 -10.70 10.89
CA GLY A 108 -5.65 -10.68 12.31
C GLY A 108 -5.18 -9.42 13.04
N LEU A 109 -5.18 -8.28 12.36
CA LEU A 109 -4.76 -6.99 12.93
C LEU A 109 -5.97 -6.17 13.39
N SER A 110 -5.81 -5.40 14.47
CA SER A 110 -6.89 -4.65 15.08
C SER A 110 -7.15 -3.32 14.38
N ASP A 111 -8.37 -2.78 14.54
CA ASP A 111 -8.73 -1.47 14.02
C ASP A 111 -7.89 -0.36 14.66
N GLU A 112 -7.52 -0.51 15.95
CA GLU A 112 -6.67 0.45 16.64
C GLU A 112 -5.28 0.53 15.99
N LEU A 113 -4.73 -0.60 15.58
CA LEU A 113 -3.45 -0.63 14.87
C LEU A 113 -3.54 0.08 13.53
N ALA A 114 -4.64 -0.13 12.81
CA ALA A 114 -4.87 0.56 11.53
C ALA A 114 -4.91 2.08 11.72
N THR A 115 -5.53 2.56 12.78
CA THR A 115 -5.58 3.99 13.09
C THR A 115 -4.18 4.55 13.35
N VAL A 116 -3.37 3.83 14.13
CA VAL A 116 -1.98 4.22 14.40
C VAL A 116 -1.17 4.28 13.10
N TYR A 117 -1.33 3.29 12.23
CA TYR A 117 -0.64 3.25 10.94
C TYR A 117 -1.08 4.39 10.02
N ALA A 118 -2.38 4.72 10.01
CA ALA A 118 -2.89 5.82 9.22
C ALA A 118 -2.31 7.16 9.70
N ASP A 119 -2.25 7.37 11.00
CA ASP A 119 -1.68 8.59 11.58
C ASP A 119 -0.19 8.72 11.25
N TRP A 120 0.57 7.64 11.38
CA TRP A 120 1.99 7.64 11.01
C TRP A 120 2.17 7.91 9.51
N THR A 121 1.38 7.25 8.67
CA THR A 121 1.43 7.42 7.22
C THR A 121 1.15 8.86 6.82
N LYS A 122 0.12 9.48 7.42
CA LYS A 122 -0.21 10.88 7.18
C LYS A 122 0.97 11.79 7.52
N ALA A 123 1.58 11.59 8.69
CA ALA A 123 2.73 12.40 9.11
C ALA A 123 3.91 12.24 8.14
N MET A 124 4.20 11.01 7.72
CA MET A 124 5.29 10.70 6.78
C MET A 124 5.06 11.36 5.41
N LEU A 125 3.86 11.27 4.88
CA LEU A 125 3.52 11.87 3.58
C LEU A 125 3.60 13.41 3.64
N ILE A 126 3.16 14.01 4.74
CA ILE A 126 3.25 15.46 4.93
C ILE A 126 4.71 15.90 5.01
N LEU A 127 5.55 15.17 5.75
CA LEU A 127 6.98 15.48 5.83
C LEU A 127 7.67 15.34 4.47
N ALA A 128 7.34 14.31 3.71
CA ALA A 128 7.89 14.12 2.36
C ALA A 128 7.49 15.28 1.44
N ASP A 129 6.25 15.73 1.52
CA ASP A 129 5.78 16.87 0.73
C ASP A 129 6.50 18.17 1.13
N GLN A 130 6.67 18.41 2.42
CA GLN A 130 7.46 19.54 2.93
C GLN A 130 8.90 19.48 2.42
N GLY A 131 9.50 18.29 2.40
CA GLY A 131 10.85 18.09 1.87
C GLY A 131 10.96 18.51 0.40
N LYS A 132 9.97 18.15 -0.43
CA LYS A 132 9.92 18.57 -1.83
C LYS A 132 9.89 20.10 -1.95
N HIS A 133 9.10 20.79 -1.12
CA HIS A 133 9.04 22.24 -1.11
C HIS A 133 10.40 22.85 -0.71
N LEU A 134 11.07 22.29 0.28
CA LEU A 134 12.39 22.77 0.71
C LEU A 134 13.44 22.65 -0.40
N ILE A 135 13.41 21.55 -1.14
CA ILE A 135 14.34 21.31 -2.25
C ILE A 135 14.12 22.33 -3.37
N ASN A 136 12.90 22.81 -3.55
CA ASN A 136 12.54 23.74 -4.63
C ASN A 136 12.64 25.21 -4.22
N LEU A 137 13.13 25.52 -3.03
CA LEU A 137 13.46 26.90 -2.65
C LEU A 137 14.76 27.40 -3.36
#